data_10064638faaaf7a505c781874416def7
#
_entry.id   10064638faaaf7a505c781874416def7
#
_cell.length_a   1.000
_cell.length_b   1.000
_cell.length_c   1.000
_cell.angle_alpha   90.00
_cell.angle_beta   90.00
_cell.angle_gamma   90.00
#
_symmetry.space_group_name_H-M   'P 1'
#
loop_
_entity.id
_entity.type
_entity.pdbx_description
1 polymer ?
#
loop_
_entity_poly.entity_id
_entity_poly.type
_entity_poly.pdbx_seq_one_letter_code
_entity_poly.pdbx_strand_id
1 'polypeptide(L)'
;MISLVRTIVASTSLLVAVHASATPIGGIEFPQGAISFADLVVSYMPGSDVGGTYMGPAEALGMPDYNDSVQEGAVSLGKGGSLTVAFTDNSLTTSGDSAGDLWVFEIGSAVESFQVEISTNNVNWIDLGFVLGQPTGIDIDAIAGVNVGELYSYVRLTDTPGNQSGFPYGEADIDAIGAISSGHAVPLPAPAGFALFGLGLILLAVSRRR
;
A
#
# COMPACT_ATOMS: atom_id res chain seq x y z
N MET A 1 18.11 71.13 21.04
CA MET A 1 18.31 69.63 20.99
C MET A 1 16.94 68.99 21.12
N ILE A 2 16.40 68.51 20.01
CA ILE A 2 15.09 67.79 19.99
C ILE A 2 15.41 66.30 19.90
N SER A 3 15.09 65.54 20.98
CA SER A 3 15.28 64.11 21.04
C SER A 3 14.13 63.40 20.35
N LEU A 4 14.40 62.65 19.31
CA LEU A 4 13.45 61.84 18.54
C LEU A 4 13.32 60.47 19.18
N VAL A 5 12.23 60.21 19.93
CA VAL A 5 11.92 58.91 20.46
C VAL A 5 11.31 58.03 19.33
N ARG A 6 12.03 57.01 18.90
CA ARG A 6 11.53 56.01 17.95
C ARG A 6 10.77 54.91 18.70
N THR A 7 9.46 54.92 18.54
CA THR A 7 8.60 53.83 19.05
C THR A 7 8.70 52.64 18.07
N ILE A 8 9.23 51.51 18.52
CA ILE A 8 9.22 50.23 17.77
C ILE A 8 7.91 49.52 18.10
N VAL A 9 7.03 49.42 17.13
CA VAL A 9 5.82 48.60 17.22
C VAL A 9 6.20 47.18 16.78
N ALA A 10 6.29 46.25 17.74
CA ALA A 10 6.48 44.83 17.46
C ALA A 10 5.13 44.22 17.10
N SER A 11 4.94 43.87 15.83
CA SER A 11 3.77 43.10 15.37
C SER A 11 3.96 41.63 15.66
N THR A 12 3.25 41.12 16.64
CA THR A 12 3.21 39.66 16.93
C THR A 12 2.18 39.03 15.99
N SER A 13 2.66 38.32 14.96
CA SER A 13 1.80 37.52 14.09
C SER A 13 1.44 36.23 14.82
N LEU A 14 0.17 36.09 15.20
CA LEU A 14 -0.37 34.84 15.74
C LEU A 14 -0.59 33.86 14.58
N LEU A 15 0.29 32.88 14.40
CA LEU A 15 0.07 31.77 13.49
C LEU A 15 -0.97 30.83 14.12
N VAL A 16 -2.18 30.87 13.60
CA VAL A 16 -3.21 29.89 13.92
C VAL A 16 -2.90 28.66 13.05
N ALA A 17 -2.40 27.58 13.64
CA ALA A 17 -2.30 26.30 13.00
C ALA A 17 -3.72 25.76 12.76
N VAL A 18 -4.19 25.79 11.55
CA VAL A 18 -5.43 25.10 11.14
C VAL A 18 -5.05 23.63 11.02
N HIS A 19 -5.49 22.82 11.99
CA HIS A 19 -5.41 21.36 11.85
C HIS A 19 -6.46 20.97 10.81
N ALA A 20 -6.03 20.58 9.63
CA ALA A 20 -6.89 19.89 8.68
C ALA A 20 -7.19 18.51 9.28
N SER A 21 -8.43 18.28 9.70
CA SER A 21 -8.88 16.94 10.08
C SER A 21 -9.06 16.16 8.79
N ALA A 22 -8.32 15.06 8.64
CA ALA A 22 -8.53 14.15 7.52
C ALA A 22 -9.93 13.51 7.65
N THR A 23 -10.64 13.38 6.55
CA THR A 23 -11.89 12.63 6.53
C THR A 23 -11.54 11.14 6.64
N PRO A 24 -12.10 10.39 7.63
CA PRO A 24 -11.82 8.97 7.74
C PRO A 24 -12.19 8.21 6.47
N ILE A 25 -11.31 7.35 6.02
CA ILE A 25 -11.50 6.46 4.87
C ILE A 25 -11.74 5.06 5.44
N GLY A 26 -12.89 4.46 5.13
CA GLY A 26 -13.27 3.17 5.74
C GLY A 26 -13.32 3.19 7.28
N GLY A 27 -13.57 4.37 7.89
CA GLY A 27 -13.59 4.55 9.34
C GLY A 27 -12.23 4.77 10.00
N ILE A 28 -11.15 4.85 9.21
CA ILE A 28 -9.76 4.99 9.66
C ILE A 28 -9.20 6.31 9.15
N GLU A 29 -8.55 7.09 10.02
CA GLU A 29 -7.90 8.34 9.61
C GLU A 29 -6.57 8.05 8.92
N PHE A 30 -6.49 8.41 7.62
CA PHE A 30 -5.26 8.40 6.84
C PHE A 30 -4.75 9.84 6.68
N PRO A 31 -3.66 10.25 7.35
CA PRO A 31 -3.19 11.63 7.34
C PRO A 31 -2.81 12.15 5.94
N GLN A 32 -2.41 11.27 5.04
CA GLN A 32 -2.08 11.61 3.65
C GLN A 32 -3.24 11.38 2.67
N GLY A 33 -4.42 10.96 3.16
CA GLY A 33 -5.60 10.72 2.33
C GLY A 33 -5.34 9.62 1.28
N ALA A 34 -5.71 9.89 0.02
CA ALA A 34 -5.59 8.93 -1.07
C ALA A 34 -4.16 8.47 -1.37
N ILE A 35 -3.14 9.29 -1.09
CA ILE A 35 -1.72 8.97 -1.28
C ILE A 35 -1.28 7.79 -0.38
N SER A 36 -2.02 7.53 0.71
CA SER A 36 -1.70 6.42 1.61
C SER A 36 -1.88 5.03 1.00
N PHE A 37 -2.56 4.91 -0.12
CA PHE A 37 -2.98 3.63 -0.68
C PHE A 37 -2.06 3.15 -1.80
N ALA A 38 -2.00 1.83 -1.98
CA ALA A 38 -1.19 1.21 -3.03
C ALA A 38 -1.64 1.65 -4.44
N ASP A 39 -0.66 1.83 -5.35
CA ASP A 39 -0.85 2.43 -6.67
C ASP A 39 -0.62 1.47 -7.83
N LEU A 40 0.11 0.38 -7.60
CA LEU A 40 0.58 -0.50 -8.66
C LEU A 40 0.40 -1.97 -8.29
N VAL A 41 -0.21 -2.73 -9.19
CA VAL A 41 -0.16 -4.19 -9.14
C VAL A 41 1.19 -4.66 -9.69
N VAL A 42 1.96 -5.36 -8.85
CA VAL A 42 3.25 -5.95 -9.23
C VAL A 42 3.07 -7.36 -9.76
N SER A 43 2.23 -8.16 -9.09
CA SER A 43 1.86 -9.49 -9.55
C SER A 43 0.53 -9.92 -8.93
N TYR A 44 -0.21 -10.73 -9.67
CA TYR A 44 -1.41 -11.40 -9.20
C TYR A 44 -1.41 -12.82 -9.72
N MET A 45 -1.48 -13.76 -8.81
CA MET A 45 -1.57 -15.20 -9.09
C MET A 45 -2.82 -15.72 -8.40
N PRO A 46 -3.99 -15.66 -9.07
CA PRO A 46 -5.23 -16.15 -8.46
C PRO A 46 -5.14 -17.64 -8.16
N GLY A 47 -5.63 -18.01 -6.99
CA GLY A 47 -5.85 -19.40 -6.62
C GLY A 47 -7.07 -19.99 -7.32
N SER A 48 -7.57 -21.13 -6.83
CA SER A 48 -8.81 -21.73 -7.35
C SER A 48 -10.05 -21.01 -6.79
N ASP A 49 -11.19 -21.27 -7.42
CA ASP A 49 -12.52 -20.84 -7.02
C ASP A 49 -12.81 -19.33 -7.16
N VAL A 50 -12.00 -18.59 -7.91
CA VAL A 50 -12.23 -17.17 -8.22
C VAL A 50 -13.15 -17.03 -9.44
N GLY A 51 -14.24 -16.29 -9.32
CA GLY A 51 -15.12 -15.92 -10.44
C GLY A 51 -14.57 -14.71 -11.21
N GLY A 52 -14.95 -14.60 -12.50
CA GLY A 52 -14.42 -13.57 -13.39
C GLY A 52 -14.57 -12.13 -12.90
N THR A 53 -15.62 -11.83 -12.15
CA THR A 53 -15.86 -10.48 -11.57
C THR A 53 -14.80 -10.10 -10.54
N TYR A 54 -14.24 -11.09 -9.83
CA TYR A 54 -13.26 -10.88 -8.76
C TYR A 54 -11.80 -11.13 -9.20
N MET A 55 -11.53 -11.23 -10.50
CA MET A 55 -10.18 -11.46 -11.05
C MET A 55 -9.44 -10.19 -11.46
N GLY A 56 -9.98 -9.02 -11.13
CA GLY A 56 -9.36 -7.73 -11.48
C GLY A 56 -8.41 -7.24 -10.38
N PRO A 57 -7.08 -7.46 -10.43
CA PRO A 57 -6.19 -7.08 -9.34
C PRO A 57 -6.05 -5.56 -9.16
N ALA A 58 -6.46 -4.76 -10.14
CA ALA A 58 -6.48 -3.31 -10.02
C ALA A 58 -7.55 -2.80 -9.03
N GLU A 59 -8.55 -3.62 -8.74
CA GLU A 59 -9.60 -3.29 -7.75
C GLU A 59 -9.06 -3.21 -6.30
N ALA A 60 -7.85 -3.72 -6.03
CA ALA A 60 -7.16 -3.54 -4.74
C ALA A 60 -6.30 -2.28 -4.66
N LEU A 61 -6.37 -1.38 -5.65
CA LEU A 61 -5.59 -0.15 -5.70
C LEU A 61 -6.43 1.08 -5.37
N GLY A 62 -5.78 2.06 -4.72
CA GLY A 62 -6.45 3.27 -4.31
C GLY A 62 -7.25 3.11 -3.01
N MET A 63 -8.15 4.06 -2.76
CA MET A 63 -9.00 4.04 -1.56
C MET A 63 -10.04 2.93 -1.64
N PRO A 64 -10.48 2.38 -0.49
CA PRO A 64 -11.53 1.37 -0.48
C PRO A 64 -12.82 1.93 -1.10
N ASP A 65 -13.35 1.23 -2.09
CA ASP A 65 -14.52 1.63 -2.86
C ASP A 65 -15.49 0.49 -3.20
N TYR A 66 -15.32 -0.68 -2.56
CA TYR A 66 -16.18 -1.83 -2.79
C TYR A 66 -17.67 -1.49 -2.66
N ASN A 67 -18.43 -1.91 -3.66
CA ASN A 67 -19.85 -1.70 -3.73
C ASN A 67 -20.61 -3.03 -3.74
N ASP A 68 -21.15 -3.41 -2.59
CA ASP A 68 -21.89 -4.65 -2.40
C ASP A 68 -23.13 -4.78 -3.32
N SER A 69 -23.73 -3.66 -3.72
CA SER A 69 -24.94 -3.69 -4.57
C SER A 69 -24.66 -4.19 -6.00
N VAL A 70 -23.45 -4.00 -6.50
CA VAL A 70 -23.00 -4.42 -7.84
C VAL A 70 -21.89 -5.45 -7.77
N GLN A 71 -21.35 -5.72 -6.58
CA GLN A 71 -20.26 -6.64 -6.31
C GLN A 71 -19.01 -6.32 -7.15
N GLU A 72 -18.60 -5.04 -7.12
CA GLU A 72 -17.43 -4.48 -7.81
C GLU A 72 -16.54 -3.73 -6.81
N GLY A 73 -15.26 -3.57 -7.11
CA GLY A 73 -14.28 -2.85 -6.29
C GLY A 73 -13.48 -3.76 -5.35
N ALA A 74 -13.36 -5.07 -5.65
CA ALA A 74 -12.49 -5.97 -4.89
C ALA A 74 -11.92 -7.08 -5.77
N VAL A 75 -10.76 -7.61 -5.37
CA VAL A 75 -10.12 -8.76 -5.99
C VAL A 75 -10.03 -9.93 -5.02
N SER A 76 -10.46 -11.11 -5.43
CA SER A 76 -10.28 -12.33 -4.65
C SER A 76 -8.87 -12.89 -4.79
N LEU A 77 -8.26 -13.30 -3.68
CA LEU A 77 -7.00 -14.04 -3.74
C LEU A 77 -7.22 -15.45 -4.32
N GLY A 78 -8.36 -16.07 -4.04
CA GLY A 78 -8.61 -17.46 -4.37
C GLY A 78 -7.77 -18.43 -3.54
N LYS A 79 -8.17 -19.70 -3.50
CA LYS A 79 -7.50 -20.73 -2.68
C LYS A 79 -6.05 -20.92 -3.09
N GLY A 80 -5.14 -20.52 -2.20
CA GLY A 80 -3.69 -20.59 -2.41
C GLY A 80 -3.15 -19.53 -3.35
N GLY A 81 -3.92 -18.49 -3.64
CA GLY A 81 -3.51 -17.38 -4.49
C GLY A 81 -2.77 -16.28 -3.77
N SER A 82 -2.24 -15.34 -4.52
CA SER A 82 -1.49 -14.20 -3.96
C SER A 82 -1.61 -12.94 -4.81
N LEU A 83 -1.53 -11.79 -4.14
CA LEU A 83 -1.48 -10.45 -4.72
C LEU A 83 -0.25 -9.72 -4.18
N THR A 84 0.53 -9.11 -5.05
CA THR A 84 1.59 -8.18 -4.66
C THR A 84 1.29 -6.81 -5.25
N VAL A 85 1.26 -5.80 -4.39
CA VAL A 85 1.10 -4.40 -4.78
C VAL A 85 2.31 -3.57 -4.38
N ALA A 86 2.41 -2.37 -4.93
CA ALA A 86 3.44 -1.41 -4.56
C ALA A 86 2.86 -0.02 -4.32
N PHE A 87 3.51 0.71 -3.42
CA PHE A 87 3.38 2.15 -3.22
C PHE A 87 4.38 2.85 -4.12
N THR A 88 3.93 3.80 -4.95
CA THR A 88 4.76 4.50 -5.93
C THR A 88 4.93 5.98 -5.61
N ASP A 89 4.01 6.58 -4.89
CA ASP A 89 4.02 7.99 -4.47
C ASP A 89 4.23 8.18 -2.96
N ASN A 90 4.23 7.08 -2.20
CA ASN A 90 4.59 7.01 -0.79
C ASN A 90 5.37 5.71 -0.49
N SER A 91 5.53 5.36 0.78
CA SER A 91 6.07 4.07 1.28
C SER A 91 5.53 3.81 2.68
N LEU A 92 5.31 2.54 3.02
CA LEU A 92 5.07 2.14 4.41
C LEU A 92 6.33 2.33 5.24
N THR A 93 6.19 2.81 6.47
CA THR A 93 7.26 2.92 7.47
C THR A 93 6.72 2.68 8.87
N THR A 94 7.59 2.60 9.86
CA THR A 94 7.21 2.48 11.28
C THR A 94 6.67 3.81 11.82
N SER A 95 5.66 3.76 12.72
CA SER A 95 5.15 4.94 13.46
C SER A 95 5.98 5.27 14.70
N GLY A 96 6.54 4.25 15.34
CA GLY A 96 7.18 4.35 16.66
C GLY A 96 6.20 4.20 17.82
N ASP A 97 4.96 3.81 17.56
CA ASP A 97 3.96 3.50 18.60
C ASP A 97 3.25 2.16 18.29
N SER A 98 2.21 1.82 19.04
CA SER A 98 1.48 0.54 18.88
C SER A 98 0.23 0.66 18.02
N ALA A 99 0.09 1.72 17.25
CA ALA A 99 -1.01 1.84 16.28
C ALA A 99 -0.71 1.02 15.02
N GLY A 100 -1.76 0.65 14.28
CA GLY A 100 -1.54 -0.04 13.00
C GLY A 100 -0.93 0.90 11.95
N ASP A 101 0.18 0.50 11.36
CA ASP A 101 0.90 1.23 10.31
C ASP A 101 0.38 0.91 8.92
N LEU A 102 0.07 -0.37 8.70
CA LEU A 102 -0.48 -0.91 7.47
C LEU A 102 -1.91 -1.38 7.70
N TRP A 103 -2.81 -1.02 6.80
CA TRP A 103 -4.20 -1.47 6.83
C TRP A 103 -4.56 -2.20 5.55
N VAL A 104 -5.26 -3.33 5.71
CA VAL A 104 -5.81 -4.11 4.60
C VAL A 104 -7.34 -4.12 4.76
N PHE A 105 -8.02 -3.70 3.71
CA PHE A 105 -9.47 -3.71 3.61
C PHE A 105 -9.88 -4.99 2.89
N GLU A 106 -10.22 -5.99 3.68
CA GLU A 106 -10.85 -7.22 3.23
C GLU A 106 -12.36 -7.02 3.33
N ILE A 107 -13.12 -7.61 2.43
CA ILE A 107 -14.57 -7.47 2.34
C ILE A 107 -15.26 -8.83 2.18
N GLY A 108 -16.55 -8.86 2.39
CA GLY A 108 -17.35 -10.06 2.20
C GLY A 108 -18.23 -10.39 3.42
N SER A 109 -18.98 -11.47 3.33
CA SER A 109 -19.85 -11.93 4.40
C SER A 109 -19.15 -12.80 5.45
N ALA A 110 -17.99 -13.35 5.09
CA ALA A 110 -17.09 -14.09 5.97
C ALA A 110 -15.81 -13.27 6.14
N VAL A 111 -15.23 -13.29 7.33
CA VAL A 111 -13.91 -12.69 7.57
C VAL A 111 -12.89 -13.79 7.33
N GLU A 112 -12.03 -13.60 6.35
CA GLU A 112 -11.06 -14.59 5.91
C GLU A 112 -9.65 -14.18 6.25
N SER A 113 -8.80 -15.17 6.58
CA SER A 113 -7.42 -14.90 6.98
C SER A 113 -6.49 -14.97 5.78
N PHE A 114 -5.46 -14.14 5.80
CA PHE A 114 -4.39 -14.14 4.81
C PHE A 114 -3.06 -13.80 5.46
N GLN A 115 -1.97 -14.25 4.86
CA GLN A 115 -0.62 -13.89 5.25
C GLN A 115 -0.25 -12.55 4.62
N VAL A 116 0.45 -11.71 5.38
CA VAL A 116 0.95 -10.42 4.92
C VAL A 116 2.47 -10.39 5.01
N GLU A 117 3.12 -9.91 3.95
CA GLU A 117 4.55 -9.71 3.88
C GLU A 117 4.87 -8.34 3.29
N ILE A 118 5.96 -7.73 3.75
CA ILE A 118 6.45 -6.45 3.23
C ILE A 118 7.88 -6.57 2.70
N SER A 119 8.22 -5.69 1.75
CA SER A 119 9.56 -5.69 1.16
C SER A 119 9.99 -4.29 0.70
N THR A 120 11.27 -4.00 0.78
CA THR A 120 11.89 -2.80 0.20
C THR A 120 12.22 -2.97 -1.29
N ASN A 121 12.35 -4.22 -1.80
CA ASN A 121 12.94 -4.49 -3.11
C ASN A 121 12.25 -5.60 -3.92
N ASN A 122 11.11 -6.10 -3.45
CA ASN A 122 10.35 -7.20 -4.07
C ASN A 122 11.13 -8.54 -4.20
N VAL A 123 12.20 -8.70 -3.41
CA VAL A 123 13.04 -9.90 -3.40
C VAL A 123 13.15 -10.49 -2.00
N ASN A 124 13.50 -9.66 -1.03
CA ASN A 124 13.61 -10.04 0.37
C ASN A 124 12.34 -9.62 1.10
N TRP A 125 11.65 -10.57 1.68
CA TRP A 125 10.36 -10.37 2.31
C TRP A 125 10.44 -10.54 3.82
N ILE A 126 9.74 -9.67 4.55
CA ILE A 126 9.53 -9.77 6.00
C ILE A 126 8.10 -10.22 6.20
N ASP A 127 7.92 -11.34 6.88
CA ASP A 127 6.63 -11.92 7.22
C ASP A 127 6.02 -11.16 8.42
N LEU A 128 4.85 -10.57 8.23
CA LEU A 128 4.09 -9.91 9.29
C LEU A 128 3.11 -10.88 9.97
N GLY A 129 3.02 -12.13 9.47
CA GLY A 129 2.14 -13.16 9.99
C GLY A 129 0.78 -13.21 9.30
N PHE A 130 -0.10 -14.00 9.90
CA PHE A 130 -1.48 -14.13 9.46
C PHE A 130 -2.34 -13.10 10.14
N VAL A 131 -3.21 -12.46 9.36
CA VAL A 131 -4.16 -11.45 9.84
C VAL A 131 -5.60 -11.84 9.52
N LEU A 132 -6.51 -11.26 10.26
CA LEU A 132 -7.96 -11.50 10.15
C LEU A 132 -8.69 -10.19 10.51
N GLY A 133 -9.57 -9.71 9.67
CA GLY A 133 -10.37 -8.52 9.96
C GLY A 133 -10.82 -7.75 8.71
N GLN A 134 -11.94 -7.03 8.85
CA GLN A 134 -12.60 -6.25 7.81
C GLN A 134 -12.88 -4.81 8.28
N PRO A 135 -11.93 -3.88 8.21
CA PRO A 135 -10.51 -4.00 7.84
C PRO A 135 -9.62 -4.50 8.99
N THR A 136 -8.35 -4.81 8.69
CA THR A 136 -7.34 -5.16 9.68
C THR A 136 -6.16 -4.22 9.65
N GLY A 137 -5.72 -3.77 10.85
CA GLY A 137 -4.52 -2.95 11.03
C GLY A 137 -3.36 -3.77 11.58
N ILE A 138 -2.17 -3.53 11.08
CA ILE A 138 -0.94 -4.23 11.42
C ILE A 138 0.07 -3.22 11.93
N ASP A 139 0.47 -3.34 13.20
CA ASP A 139 1.61 -2.63 13.78
C ASP A 139 2.90 -3.33 13.36
N ILE A 140 3.70 -2.67 12.53
CA ILE A 140 4.96 -3.26 12.04
C ILE A 140 6.15 -2.97 12.95
N ASP A 141 6.03 -2.07 13.91
CA ASP A 141 7.13 -1.67 14.82
C ASP A 141 7.65 -2.84 15.65
N ALA A 142 6.76 -3.77 16.03
CA ALA A 142 7.11 -4.92 16.87
C ALA A 142 7.57 -6.16 16.07
N ILE A 143 7.56 -6.09 14.73
CA ILE A 143 7.85 -7.26 13.90
C ILE A 143 9.36 -7.47 13.75
N ALA A 144 9.80 -8.70 13.96
CA ALA A 144 11.22 -9.07 13.80
C ALA A 144 11.68 -8.89 12.34
N GLY A 145 12.76 -8.15 12.16
CA GLY A 145 13.33 -7.84 10.84
C GLY A 145 12.88 -6.50 10.27
N VAL A 146 11.86 -5.87 10.84
CA VAL A 146 11.48 -4.49 10.51
C VAL A 146 12.47 -3.54 11.17
N ASN A 147 13.01 -2.59 10.41
CA ASN A 147 13.90 -1.55 10.91
C ASN A 147 13.18 -0.22 11.04
N VAL A 148 13.40 0.46 12.15
CA VAL A 148 12.80 1.78 12.41
C VAL A 148 13.17 2.78 11.32
N GLY A 149 12.17 3.40 10.70
CA GLY A 149 12.34 4.41 9.65
C GLY A 149 12.73 3.85 8.28
N GLU A 150 12.81 2.53 8.11
CA GLU A 150 12.98 1.92 6.79
C GLU A 150 11.71 2.09 5.95
N LEU A 151 11.89 2.18 4.63
CA LEU A 151 10.80 2.45 3.68
C LEU A 151 10.49 1.17 2.89
N TYR A 152 9.30 0.64 3.10
CA TYR A 152 8.80 -0.57 2.45
C TYR A 152 7.85 -0.17 1.33
N SER A 153 8.23 -0.46 0.09
CA SER A 153 7.44 -0.10 -1.10
C SER A 153 6.52 -1.21 -1.58
N TYR A 154 6.66 -2.43 -1.07
CA TYR A 154 5.89 -3.59 -1.54
C TYR A 154 5.16 -4.27 -0.41
N VAL A 155 3.92 -4.69 -0.68
CA VAL A 155 3.10 -5.54 0.17
C VAL A 155 2.66 -6.75 -0.64
N ARG A 156 2.78 -7.95 -0.05
CA ARG A 156 2.27 -9.18 -0.61
C ARG A 156 1.26 -9.80 0.34
N LEU A 157 0.11 -10.14 -0.21
CA LEU A 157 -0.94 -10.90 0.46
C LEU A 157 -0.99 -12.30 -0.14
N THR A 158 -1.09 -13.31 0.70
CA THR A 158 -1.20 -14.73 0.28
C THR A 158 -2.33 -15.38 1.04
N ASP A 159 -3.22 -16.05 0.32
CA ASP A 159 -4.32 -16.79 0.93
C ASP A 159 -3.83 -17.85 1.91
N THR A 160 -4.59 -18.04 2.97
CA THR A 160 -4.29 -19.00 4.03
C THR A 160 -5.13 -20.27 3.87
N PRO A 161 -4.52 -21.46 3.82
CA PRO A 161 -5.29 -22.69 3.77
C PRO A 161 -6.26 -22.83 4.93
N GLY A 162 -7.50 -23.18 4.63
CA GLY A 162 -8.54 -23.46 5.64
C GLY A 162 -9.69 -22.46 5.68
N ASN A 163 -9.65 -21.40 4.90
CA ASN A 163 -10.81 -20.57 4.62
C ASN A 163 -11.90 -21.40 3.91
N GLN A 164 -13.13 -20.94 3.95
CA GLN A 164 -14.31 -21.75 3.60
C GLN A 164 -15.10 -21.25 2.40
N SER A 165 -14.73 -20.08 1.84
CA SER A 165 -15.44 -19.52 0.70
C SER A 165 -15.18 -20.36 -0.56
N GLY A 166 -16.24 -20.49 -1.37
CA GLY A 166 -16.20 -21.25 -2.61
C GLY A 166 -16.42 -20.32 -3.82
N PHE A 167 -16.41 -20.94 -5.01
CA PHE A 167 -16.72 -20.23 -6.25
C PHE A 167 -18.06 -19.46 -6.13
N PRO A 168 -18.15 -18.20 -6.57
CA PRO A 168 -17.14 -17.41 -7.31
C PRO A 168 -16.23 -16.51 -6.43
N TYR A 169 -16.40 -16.53 -5.13
CA TYR A 169 -15.78 -15.57 -4.20
C TYR A 169 -14.33 -15.93 -3.86
N GLY A 170 -13.99 -17.20 -3.97
CA GLY A 170 -12.61 -17.67 -3.84
C GLY A 170 -12.16 -17.83 -2.40
N GLU A 171 -11.74 -16.83 -1.76
CA GLU A 171 -11.24 -16.70 -0.38
C GLU A 171 -11.15 -15.20 -0.09
N ALA A 172 -10.16 -14.72 0.64
CA ALA A 172 -10.07 -13.30 1.00
C ALA A 172 -10.19 -12.36 -0.22
N ASP A 173 -11.14 -11.46 -0.13
CA ASP A 173 -11.47 -10.45 -1.15
C ASP A 173 -10.91 -9.09 -0.72
N ILE A 174 -9.97 -8.57 -1.47
CA ILE A 174 -9.19 -7.38 -1.11
C ILE A 174 -9.69 -6.17 -1.89
N ASP A 175 -10.15 -5.16 -1.17
CA ASP A 175 -10.63 -3.87 -1.67
C ASP A 175 -9.51 -2.83 -1.70
N ALA A 176 -8.71 -2.70 -0.63
CA ALA A 176 -7.63 -1.71 -0.57
C ALA A 176 -6.50 -2.10 0.38
N ILE A 177 -5.32 -1.52 0.14
CA ILE A 177 -4.14 -1.66 1.01
C ILE A 177 -3.58 -0.27 1.25
N GLY A 178 -3.54 0.18 2.51
CA GLY A 178 -3.14 1.54 2.85
C GLY A 178 -2.08 1.61 3.95
N ALA A 179 -1.07 2.45 3.77
CA ALA A 179 -0.03 2.78 4.75
C ALA A 179 -0.40 4.06 5.50
N ILE A 180 -0.81 3.96 6.78
CA ILE A 180 -1.03 5.13 7.64
C ILE A 180 0.30 5.79 7.98
N SER A 181 1.26 4.99 8.44
CA SER A 181 2.63 5.44 8.68
C SER A 181 3.36 5.46 7.35
N SER A 182 3.33 6.63 6.72
CA SER A 182 3.82 6.82 5.36
C SER A 182 5.09 7.66 5.31
N GLY A 183 6.12 7.11 4.65
CA GLY A 183 7.33 7.83 4.24
C GLY A 183 7.22 8.39 2.83
N HIS A 184 8.32 8.99 2.34
CA HIS A 184 8.41 9.44 0.96
C HIS A 184 8.47 8.28 -0.04
N ALA A 185 8.11 8.56 -1.29
CA ALA A 185 8.23 7.59 -2.37
C ALA A 185 9.68 7.13 -2.58
N VAL A 186 9.86 5.84 -2.78
CA VAL A 186 11.16 5.25 -3.18
C VAL A 186 11.06 4.80 -4.64
N PRO A 187 11.99 5.21 -5.52
CA PRO A 187 11.96 4.75 -6.90
C PRO A 187 12.01 3.23 -7.00
N LEU A 188 10.99 2.64 -7.61
CA LEU A 188 10.95 1.20 -7.82
C LEU A 188 12.01 0.77 -8.84
N PRO A 189 12.63 -0.41 -8.68
CA PRO A 189 13.58 -0.93 -9.66
C PRO A 189 12.92 -1.04 -11.03
N ALA A 190 13.57 -0.46 -12.06
CA ALA A 190 13.07 -0.60 -13.42
C ALA A 190 13.04 -2.09 -13.83
N PRO A 191 11.97 -2.56 -14.50
CA PRO A 191 11.93 -3.92 -15.00
C PRO A 191 13.18 -4.25 -15.83
N ALA A 192 13.82 -5.38 -15.56
CA ALA A 192 15.09 -5.79 -16.21
C ALA A 192 15.02 -5.79 -17.76
N GLY A 193 13.79 -5.87 -18.33
CA GLY A 193 13.55 -5.76 -19.76
C GLY A 193 14.04 -4.45 -20.39
N PHE A 194 13.98 -3.32 -19.69
CA PHE A 194 14.47 -2.04 -20.22
C PHE A 194 16.00 -2.00 -20.31
N ALA A 195 16.72 -2.64 -19.37
CA ALA A 195 18.17 -2.75 -19.43
C ALA A 195 18.65 -3.61 -20.62
N LEU A 196 17.94 -4.68 -20.91
CA LEU A 196 18.20 -5.56 -22.08
C LEU A 196 17.91 -4.85 -23.41
N PHE A 197 16.84 -4.03 -23.48
CA PHE A 197 16.53 -3.24 -24.67
C PHE A 197 17.62 -2.21 -24.97
N GLY A 198 18.12 -1.52 -23.92
CA GLY A 198 19.23 -0.54 -24.04
C GLY A 198 20.51 -1.19 -24.56
N LEU A 199 20.88 -2.35 -24.02
CA LEU A 199 22.05 -3.11 -24.47
C LEU A 199 21.89 -3.62 -25.90
N GLY A 200 20.71 -4.09 -26.30
CA GLY A 200 20.42 -4.52 -27.68
C GLY A 200 20.57 -3.40 -28.70
N LEU A 201 20.11 -2.19 -28.37
CA LEU A 201 20.26 -1.01 -29.25
C LEU A 201 21.72 -0.57 -29.39
N ILE A 202 22.52 -0.64 -28.33
CA ILE A 202 23.96 -0.32 -28.37
C ILE A 202 24.70 -1.32 -29.25
N LEU A 203 24.42 -2.62 -29.15
CA LEU A 203 25.02 -3.66 -29.97
C LEU A 203 24.67 -3.50 -31.45
N LEU A 204 23.42 -3.15 -31.77
CA LEU A 204 22.99 -2.85 -33.14
C LEU A 204 23.67 -1.61 -33.73
N ALA A 205 23.86 -0.55 -32.92
CA ALA A 205 24.54 0.67 -33.37
C ALA A 205 26.03 0.43 -33.66
N VAL A 206 26.69 -0.41 -32.84
CA VAL A 206 28.10 -0.79 -33.05
C VAL A 206 28.26 -1.70 -34.28
N SER A 207 27.35 -2.63 -34.51
CA SER A 207 27.40 -3.56 -35.66
C SER A 207 27.21 -2.85 -37.02
N ARG A 208 26.48 -1.73 -37.04
CA ARG A 208 26.27 -0.92 -38.28
C ARG A 208 27.46 -0.03 -38.67
N ARG A 209 28.50 0.08 -37.81
CA ARG A 209 29.68 0.88 -38.06
C ARG A 209 30.90 0.04 -38.54
N ARG A 210 30.68 -1.25 -38.78
CA ARG A 210 31.64 -2.15 -39.47
C ARG A 210 31.06 -2.53 -40.81
#